data_e693bc56f454fe17cfce384953832456
#
_entry.id   e693bc56f454fe17cfce384953832456
#
_cell.length_a   1.000
_cell.length_b   1.000
_cell.length_c   1.000
_cell.angle_alpha   90.00
_cell.angle_beta   90.00
_cell.angle_gamma   90.00
#
_symmetry.space_group_name_H-M   'P 1'
#
loop_
_entity.id
_entity.type
_entity.pdbx_description
1 polymer ?
#
loop_
_entity_poly.entity_id
_entity_poly.type
_entity_poly.pdbx_seq_one_letter_code
_entity_poly.pdbx_strand_id
1 'polypeptide(L)'
;TPNTPLDGVTFDLYRVKDGVSLPAAPAKVTEAWLKTAGNAVKIGSKTTGADGKLSFEGLDNATYYLVETQTKAGYNLLKEPYKAVLNLTATFTKETTKKITTDSVNETVTTETTTTTIYGTGAGVGTTNGKFVVTVKNYKGFTLPTTGGIGTFVFTFAGIAMMAAAVILLITSKKKKAE
;
A
#
# COMPACT_ATOMS: atom_id res chain seq x y z
N THR A 1 4.07 -8.01 -16.92
CA THR A 1 3.20 -9.00 -16.24
C THR A 1 1.90 -8.30 -15.88
N PRO A 2 0.74 -8.90 -16.18
CA PRO A 2 -0.55 -8.33 -15.81
C PRO A 2 -0.61 -8.09 -14.31
N ASN A 3 -1.34 -7.07 -13.87
CA ASN A 3 -1.56 -6.73 -12.47
C ASN A 3 -2.24 -7.93 -11.77
N THR A 4 -1.46 -8.76 -11.10
CA THR A 4 -2.00 -9.88 -10.33
C THR A 4 -2.49 -9.35 -8.99
N PRO A 5 -3.75 -9.60 -8.61
CA PRO A 5 -4.25 -9.24 -7.29
C PRO A 5 -3.40 -9.85 -6.18
N LEU A 6 -3.13 -9.10 -5.12
CA LEU A 6 -2.40 -9.57 -3.95
C LEU A 6 -3.34 -9.67 -2.76
N ASP A 7 -3.53 -10.87 -2.27
CA ASP A 7 -4.21 -11.17 -1.00
C ASP A 7 -3.25 -11.04 0.19
N GLY A 8 -3.80 -10.86 1.37
CA GLY A 8 -3.02 -10.84 2.61
C GLY A 8 -2.15 -9.58 2.82
N VAL A 9 -2.39 -8.52 2.05
CA VAL A 9 -1.71 -7.23 2.24
C VAL A 9 -2.52 -6.36 3.18
N THR A 10 -1.92 -5.91 4.27
CA THR A 10 -2.59 -5.11 5.30
C THR A 10 -2.23 -3.63 5.17
N PHE A 11 -3.25 -2.80 5.18
CA PHE A 11 -3.12 -1.34 5.17
C PHE A 11 -3.79 -0.72 6.39
N ASP A 12 -3.10 0.24 6.97
CA ASP A 12 -3.64 1.20 7.91
C ASP A 12 -4.07 2.46 7.15
N LEU A 13 -5.30 2.92 7.40
CA LEU A 13 -5.81 4.16 6.84
C LEU A 13 -5.71 5.27 7.87
N TYR A 14 -5.06 6.37 7.48
CA TYR A 14 -4.96 7.59 8.27
C TYR A 14 -5.67 8.74 7.58
N ARG A 15 -6.47 9.51 8.32
CA ARG A 15 -7.05 10.78 7.90
C ARG A 15 -6.22 11.92 8.46
N VAL A 16 -5.76 12.81 7.60
CA VAL A 16 -5.10 14.05 8.05
C VAL A 16 -6.14 14.93 8.74
N LYS A 17 -5.79 15.50 9.89
CA LYS A 17 -6.69 16.39 10.62
C LYS A 17 -6.88 17.71 9.89
N ASP A 18 -8.04 18.29 10.07
CA ASP A 18 -8.38 19.57 9.45
C ASP A 18 -7.44 20.67 9.94
N GLY A 19 -7.04 21.57 9.03
CA GLY A 19 -6.10 22.65 9.34
C GLY A 19 -4.63 22.24 9.46
N VAL A 20 -4.30 20.95 9.35
CA VAL A 20 -2.91 20.49 9.38
C VAL A 20 -2.25 20.65 8.03
N SER A 21 -1.14 21.38 7.99
CA SER A 21 -0.32 21.52 6.79
C SER A 21 0.56 20.27 6.59
N LEU A 22 0.54 19.76 5.37
CA LEU A 22 1.44 18.66 4.99
C LEU A 22 2.89 19.18 4.94
N PRO A 23 3.88 18.30 5.18
CA PRO A 23 5.29 18.65 4.97
C PRO A 23 5.52 19.21 3.57
N ALA A 24 6.23 20.34 3.50
CA ALA A 24 6.61 20.96 2.24
C ALA A 24 7.73 20.16 1.55
N ALA A 25 7.72 20.14 0.22
CA ALA A 25 8.81 19.52 -0.54
C ALA A 25 10.18 20.14 -0.17
N PRO A 26 11.25 19.35 -0.09
CA PRO A 26 11.35 17.93 -0.47
C PRO A 26 10.91 16.93 0.62
N ALA A 27 10.49 17.39 1.80
CA ALA A 27 10.01 16.52 2.86
C ALA A 27 8.72 15.82 2.44
N LYS A 28 8.58 14.55 2.86
CA LYS A 28 7.45 13.70 2.53
C LYS A 28 6.68 13.31 3.79
N VAL A 29 5.41 13.01 3.62
CA VAL A 29 4.64 12.40 4.69
C VAL A 29 5.16 10.99 4.93
N THR A 30 5.59 10.73 6.15
CA THR A 30 6.07 9.42 6.59
C THR A 30 5.07 8.78 7.54
N GLU A 31 5.20 7.48 7.77
CA GLU A 31 4.40 6.79 8.78
C GLU A 31 4.58 7.42 10.18
N ALA A 32 5.81 7.80 10.54
CA ALA A 32 6.09 8.48 11.81
C ALA A 32 5.34 9.81 11.92
N TRP A 33 5.31 10.59 10.83
CA TRP A 33 4.55 11.84 10.79
C TRP A 33 3.05 11.61 10.97
N LEU A 34 2.48 10.57 10.34
CA LEU A 34 1.07 10.20 10.48
C LEU A 34 0.72 9.73 11.89
N LYS A 35 1.64 9.06 12.58
CA LYS A 35 1.47 8.60 13.97
C LYS A 35 1.65 9.72 15.00
N THR A 36 2.18 10.87 14.62
CA THR A 36 2.33 12.01 15.53
C THR A 36 0.95 12.53 15.91
N ALA A 37 0.69 12.61 17.22
CA ALA A 37 -0.56 13.12 17.75
C ALA A 37 -0.76 14.58 17.28
N GLY A 38 -1.87 14.86 16.62
CA GLY A 38 -2.15 16.18 16.06
C GLY A 38 -2.11 16.23 14.54
N ASN A 39 -1.33 15.39 13.87
CA ASN A 39 -1.23 15.41 12.40
C ASN A 39 -2.34 14.62 11.74
N ALA A 40 -2.57 13.40 12.17
CA ALA A 40 -3.57 12.52 11.57
C ALA A 40 -4.25 11.63 12.62
N VAL A 41 -5.35 11.00 12.21
CA VAL A 41 -6.08 10.01 13.00
C VAL A 41 -6.10 8.70 12.22
N LYS A 42 -5.77 7.59 12.88
CA LYS A 42 -5.95 6.27 12.32
C LYS A 42 -7.44 5.92 12.28
N ILE A 43 -7.96 5.69 11.08
CA ILE A 43 -9.35 5.32 10.84
C ILE A 43 -9.57 3.82 11.05
N GLY A 44 -8.64 3.01 10.61
CA GLY A 44 -8.72 1.56 10.74
C GLY A 44 -7.60 0.84 10.03
N SER A 45 -7.64 -0.49 10.15
CA SER A 45 -6.73 -1.41 9.49
C SER A 45 -7.54 -2.46 8.73
N LYS A 46 -7.18 -2.76 7.50
CA LYS A 46 -7.82 -3.79 6.68
C LYS A 46 -6.82 -4.56 5.84
N THR A 47 -7.15 -5.82 5.58
CA THR A 47 -6.32 -6.73 4.79
C THR A 47 -7.04 -7.06 3.48
N THR A 48 -6.30 -7.15 2.38
CA THR A 48 -6.84 -7.51 1.07
C THR A 48 -7.32 -8.95 1.04
N GLY A 49 -8.49 -9.15 0.43
CA GLY A 49 -9.04 -10.48 0.14
C GLY A 49 -8.38 -11.18 -1.05
N ALA A 50 -8.90 -12.33 -1.43
CA ALA A 50 -8.40 -13.14 -2.55
C ALA A 50 -8.41 -12.38 -3.91
N ASP A 51 -9.29 -11.40 -4.04
CA ASP A 51 -9.39 -10.53 -5.22
C ASP A 51 -8.44 -9.31 -5.15
N GLY A 52 -7.57 -9.25 -4.14
CA GLY A 52 -6.63 -8.16 -3.91
C GLY A 52 -7.29 -6.84 -3.50
N LYS A 53 -8.55 -6.89 -3.05
CA LYS A 53 -9.31 -5.68 -2.70
C LYS A 53 -9.57 -5.58 -1.21
N LEU A 54 -9.65 -4.34 -0.75
CA LEU A 54 -10.17 -3.97 0.57
C LEU A 54 -11.04 -2.72 0.40
N SER A 55 -11.91 -2.43 1.35
CA SER A 55 -12.72 -1.20 1.34
C SER A 55 -12.80 -0.56 2.71
N PHE A 56 -12.70 0.76 2.75
CA PHE A 56 -13.05 1.58 3.91
C PHE A 56 -14.34 2.32 3.59
N GLU A 57 -15.24 2.40 4.54
CA GLU A 57 -16.57 2.99 4.39
C GLU A 57 -16.73 4.15 5.37
N GLY A 58 -17.72 5.04 5.08
CA GLY A 58 -18.02 6.18 5.93
C GLY A 58 -16.96 7.27 5.93
N LEU A 59 -16.20 7.40 4.84
CA LEU A 59 -15.17 8.42 4.69
C LEU A 59 -15.78 9.74 4.22
N ASP A 60 -15.32 10.84 4.79
CA ASP A 60 -15.66 12.21 4.42
C ASP A 60 -14.61 12.86 3.48
N ASN A 61 -14.85 14.12 3.12
CA ASN A 61 -13.90 14.90 2.34
C ASN A 61 -12.64 15.17 3.17
N ALA A 62 -11.54 14.57 2.79
CA ALA A 62 -10.26 14.77 3.48
C ALA A 62 -9.09 14.24 2.65
N THR A 63 -7.89 14.50 3.14
CA THR A 63 -6.67 13.84 2.69
C THR A 63 -6.43 12.60 3.55
N TYR A 64 -6.27 11.47 2.88
CA TYR A 64 -6.00 10.18 3.49
C TYR A 64 -4.63 9.65 3.07
N TYR A 65 -4.06 8.83 3.93
CA TYR A 65 -2.85 8.06 3.62
C TYR A 65 -3.04 6.59 3.98
N LEU A 66 -2.70 5.73 3.04
CA LEU A 66 -2.62 4.29 3.23
C LEU A 66 -1.16 3.92 3.56
N VAL A 67 -0.95 3.33 4.72
CA VAL A 67 0.33 2.79 5.17
C VAL A 67 0.26 1.28 5.08
N GLU A 68 1.11 0.67 4.26
CA GLU A 68 1.21 -0.77 4.19
C GLU A 68 1.99 -1.29 5.40
N THR A 69 1.34 -2.05 6.26
CA THR A 69 1.93 -2.60 7.49
C THR A 69 2.33 -4.06 7.35
N GLN A 70 1.74 -4.76 6.39
CA GLN A 70 2.07 -6.14 6.05
C GLN A 70 1.92 -6.36 4.56
N THR A 71 2.87 -7.05 3.95
CA THR A 71 2.80 -7.45 2.54
C THR A 71 2.86 -8.97 2.37
N LYS A 72 2.56 -9.44 1.17
CA LYS A 72 2.66 -10.87 0.82
C LYS A 72 4.12 -11.30 0.73
N ALA A 73 4.40 -12.55 1.12
CA ALA A 73 5.74 -13.11 1.00
C ALA A 73 6.31 -12.96 -0.43
N GLY A 74 7.55 -12.50 -0.52
CA GLY A 74 8.23 -12.21 -1.79
C GLY A 74 7.98 -10.82 -2.37
N TYR A 75 7.23 -9.96 -1.66
CA TYR A 75 7.03 -8.56 -2.02
C TYR A 75 7.64 -7.64 -0.96
N ASN A 76 7.98 -6.43 -1.37
CA ASN A 76 8.48 -5.39 -0.46
C ASN A 76 7.33 -4.52 0.01
N LEU A 77 7.40 -4.09 1.27
CA LEU A 77 6.53 -3.04 1.79
C LEU A 77 6.72 -1.74 1.00
N LEU A 78 5.67 -0.98 0.86
CA LEU A 78 5.76 0.37 0.30
C LEU A 78 6.70 1.22 1.15
N LYS A 79 7.62 1.91 0.48
CA LYS A 79 8.58 2.80 1.16
C LYS A 79 7.91 4.06 1.72
N GLU A 80 6.80 4.46 1.13
CA GLU A 80 6.09 5.70 1.46
C GLU A 80 4.59 5.43 1.54
N PRO A 81 3.87 6.12 2.45
CA PRO A 81 2.42 6.07 2.49
C PRO A 81 1.80 6.53 1.17
N TYR A 82 0.79 5.82 0.72
CA TYR A 82 0.06 6.19 -0.49
C TYR A 82 -0.98 7.27 -0.18
N LYS A 83 -0.87 8.43 -0.83
CA LYS A 83 -1.80 9.56 -0.65
C LYS A 83 -3.07 9.37 -1.47
N ALA A 84 -4.22 9.52 -0.84
CA ALA A 84 -5.52 9.59 -1.47
C ALA A 84 -6.26 10.86 -1.00
N VAL A 85 -6.74 11.67 -1.92
CA VAL A 85 -7.54 12.84 -1.60
C VAL A 85 -8.97 12.54 -2.00
N LEU A 86 -9.88 12.55 -1.04
CA LEU A 86 -11.31 12.44 -1.29
C LEU A 86 -11.90 13.85 -1.30
N ASN A 87 -12.39 14.24 -2.46
CA ASN A 87 -13.17 15.46 -2.66
C ASN A 87 -14.49 15.06 -3.29
N LEU A 88 -15.50 14.97 -2.45
CA LEU A 88 -16.85 14.53 -2.81
C LEU A 88 -17.68 15.75 -3.16
N THR A 89 -18.17 15.82 -4.38
CA THR A 89 -19.23 16.74 -4.76
C THR A 89 -20.49 15.93 -5.00
N ALA A 90 -21.51 16.16 -4.20
CA ALA A 90 -22.81 15.53 -4.38
C ALA A 90 -23.75 16.52 -5.10
N THR A 91 -24.29 16.11 -6.23
CA THR A 91 -25.35 16.87 -6.93
C THR A 91 -26.69 16.16 -6.69
N PHE A 92 -27.62 16.87 -6.10
CA PHE A 92 -28.97 16.37 -5.86
C PHE A 92 -29.90 16.95 -6.92
N THR A 93 -30.59 16.12 -7.67
CA THR A 93 -31.64 16.53 -8.60
C THR A 93 -32.99 16.08 -8.03
N LYS A 94 -33.87 17.03 -7.77
CA LYS A 94 -35.24 16.76 -7.35
C LYS A 94 -36.12 16.85 -8.58
N GLU A 95 -36.76 15.76 -8.96
CA GLU A 95 -37.78 15.75 -9.99
C GLU A 95 -39.17 15.68 -9.32
N THR A 96 -40.00 16.65 -9.59
CA THR A 96 -41.39 16.69 -9.07
C THR A 96 -42.34 16.47 -10.24
N THR A 97 -42.96 15.31 -10.30
CA THR A 97 -44.00 15.01 -11.32
C THR A 97 -45.37 15.29 -10.74
N LYS A 98 -46.08 16.26 -11.34
CA LYS A 98 -47.48 16.57 -11.00
C LYS A 98 -48.40 15.82 -11.94
N LYS A 99 -49.13 14.82 -11.44
CA LYS A 99 -50.19 14.15 -12.22
C LYS A 99 -51.51 14.86 -11.97
N ILE A 100 -52.09 15.46 -13.01
CA ILE A 100 -53.44 16.03 -12.96
C ILE A 100 -54.40 14.99 -13.51
N THR A 101 -55.28 14.44 -12.68
CA THR A 101 -56.37 13.57 -13.10
C THR A 101 -57.62 14.40 -13.21
N THR A 102 -58.33 14.29 -14.35
CA THR A 102 -59.48 15.13 -14.73
C THR A 102 -60.81 14.76 -14.05
N ASP A 103 -60.83 13.86 -13.09
CA ASP A 103 -62.03 13.56 -12.30
C ASP A 103 -61.92 14.21 -10.91
N SER A 104 -62.81 15.15 -10.71
CA SER A 104 -63.30 15.93 -9.53
C SER A 104 -62.53 15.86 -8.19
N VAL A 105 -61.42 15.24 -8.10
CA VAL A 105 -60.48 15.27 -6.95
C VAL A 105 -59.07 15.47 -7.48
N ASN A 106 -58.48 16.63 -7.25
CA ASN A 106 -57.06 16.91 -7.60
C ASN A 106 -56.13 16.09 -6.72
N GLU A 107 -55.74 14.91 -7.13
CA GLU A 107 -54.68 14.15 -6.49
C GLU A 107 -53.34 14.58 -7.07
N THR A 108 -52.53 15.24 -6.27
CA THR A 108 -51.17 15.62 -6.65
C THR A 108 -50.22 14.52 -6.14
N VAL A 109 -49.73 13.66 -7.02
CA VAL A 109 -48.68 12.69 -6.70
C VAL A 109 -47.35 13.39 -6.92
N THR A 110 -46.64 13.65 -5.87
CA THR A 110 -45.24 14.16 -5.92
C THR A 110 -44.30 12.99 -5.79
N THR A 111 -43.61 12.65 -6.88
CA THR A 111 -42.52 11.65 -6.84
C THR A 111 -41.19 12.40 -6.72
N GLU A 112 -40.52 12.24 -5.61
CA GLU A 112 -39.18 12.78 -5.42
C GLU A 112 -38.16 11.72 -5.87
N THR A 113 -37.45 11.99 -6.96
CA THR A 113 -36.31 11.19 -7.38
C THR A 113 -35.06 11.94 -7.01
N THR A 114 -34.32 11.46 -6.01
CA THR A 114 -33.03 12.05 -5.63
C THR A 114 -31.93 11.27 -6.34
N THR A 115 -31.32 11.90 -7.35
CA THR A 115 -30.12 11.35 -7.98
C THR A 115 -28.90 11.96 -7.31
N THR A 116 -28.12 11.13 -6.62
CA THR A 116 -26.85 11.55 -6.01
C THR A 116 -25.73 11.17 -6.93
N THR A 117 -25.08 12.15 -7.54
CA THR A 117 -23.85 11.91 -8.31
C THR A 117 -22.65 12.31 -7.46
N ILE A 118 -21.79 11.35 -7.20
CA ILE A 118 -20.60 11.55 -6.38
C ILE A 118 -19.39 11.62 -7.31
N TYR A 119 -18.71 12.77 -7.29
CA TYR A 119 -17.47 12.98 -8.02
C TYR A 119 -16.29 12.97 -7.03
N GLY A 120 -15.22 12.27 -7.36
CA GLY A 120 -13.97 12.28 -6.60
C GLY A 120 -12.83 12.79 -7.45
N THR A 121 -12.03 13.68 -6.90
CA THR A 121 -10.80 14.17 -7.53
C THR A 121 -9.59 13.76 -6.69
N GLY A 122 -8.55 13.29 -7.37
CA GLY A 122 -7.28 12.91 -6.73
C GLY A 122 -6.41 12.10 -7.67
N ALA A 123 -5.10 12.19 -7.53
CA ALA A 123 -4.17 11.38 -8.32
C ALA A 123 -4.35 9.89 -7.96
N GLY A 124 -4.69 9.07 -8.96
CA GLY A 124 -4.90 7.64 -8.79
C GLY A 124 -6.26 7.23 -8.21
N VAL A 125 -7.17 8.18 -8.03
CA VAL A 125 -8.54 7.92 -7.55
C VAL A 125 -9.49 7.88 -8.74
N GLY A 126 -10.17 6.77 -8.93
CA GLY A 126 -11.25 6.61 -9.89
C GLY A 126 -12.59 6.41 -9.19
N THR A 127 -13.71 6.64 -9.90
CA THR A 127 -15.05 6.34 -9.40
C THR A 127 -15.63 5.16 -10.16
N THR A 128 -16.11 4.15 -9.45
CA THR A 128 -16.87 3.03 -10.02
C THR A 128 -18.05 2.75 -9.12
N ASN A 129 -19.27 2.89 -9.66
CA ASN A 129 -20.51 2.64 -8.92
C ASN A 129 -20.60 3.40 -7.58
N GLY A 130 -20.23 4.70 -7.57
CA GLY A 130 -20.26 5.51 -6.36
C GLY A 130 -19.18 5.18 -5.32
N LYS A 131 -18.19 4.36 -5.69
CA LYS A 131 -17.03 4.02 -4.86
C LYS A 131 -15.78 4.68 -5.42
N PHE A 132 -14.92 5.20 -4.53
CA PHE A 132 -13.59 5.67 -4.90
C PHE A 132 -12.66 4.47 -4.97
N VAL A 133 -11.97 4.33 -6.10
CA VAL A 133 -11.03 3.22 -6.33
C VAL A 133 -9.62 3.78 -6.38
N VAL A 134 -8.76 3.24 -5.53
CA VAL A 134 -7.33 3.52 -5.51
C VAL A 134 -6.59 2.24 -5.84
N THR A 135 -5.68 2.29 -6.81
CA THR A 135 -4.83 1.17 -7.17
C THR A 135 -3.44 1.37 -6.60
N VAL A 136 -3.06 0.53 -5.65
CA VAL A 136 -1.72 0.52 -5.06
C VAL A 136 -0.93 -0.62 -5.69
N LYS A 137 0.27 -0.31 -6.20
CA LYS A 137 1.16 -1.30 -6.82
C LYS A 137 2.23 -1.73 -5.85
N ASN A 138 2.31 -3.05 -5.60
CA ASN A 138 3.41 -3.67 -4.87
C ASN A 138 4.43 -4.28 -5.83
N TYR A 139 5.68 -4.22 -5.45
CA TYR A 139 6.79 -4.74 -6.23
C TYR A 139 7.38 -5.97 -5.54
N LYS A 140 7.73 -6.98 -6.35
CA LYS A 140 8.44 -8.16 -5.84
C LYS A 140 9.76 -7.73 -5.21
N GLY A 141 10.05 -8.30 -4.04
CA GLY A 141 11.34 -8.16 -3.40
C GLY A 141 12.45 -8.77 -4.26
N PHE A 142 13.62 -8.15 -4.24
CA PHE A 142 14.79 -8.73 -4.84
C PHE A 142 15.31 -9.80 -3.87
N THR A 143 15.14 -11.07 -4.21
CA THR A 143 15.81 -12.15 -3.50
C THR A 143 17.27 -12.15 -3.97
N LEU A 144 18.18 -11.69 -3.10
CA LEU A 144 19.60 -11.91 -3.34
C LEU A 144 19.81 -13.42 -3.51
N PRO A 145 20.52 -13.86 -4.55
CA PRO A 145 20.96 -15.24 -4.60
C PRO A 145 21.66 -15.55 -3.29
N THR A 146 21.32 -16.68 -2.67
CA THR A 146 22.04 -17.16 -1.49
C THR A 146 23.49 -17.41 -1.91
N THR A 147 24.36 -16.44 -1.69
CA THR A 147 25.79 -16.53 -1.92
C THR A 147 26.45 -17.36 -0.80
N GLY A 148 25.93 -18.54 -0.54
CA GLY A 148 26.37 -19.47 0.50
C GLY A 148 26.14 -20.91 0.08
N GLY A 149 26.07 -21.16 -1.24
CA GLY A 149 25.94 -22.51 -1.76
C GLY A 149 27.20 -23.35 -1.55
N ILE A 150 27.13 -24.62 -1.94
CA ILE A 150 28.17 -25.64 -1.87
C ILE A 150 29.56 -25.09 -2.26
N GLY A 151 29.63 -24.09 -3.16
CA GLY A 151 30.88 -23.45 -3.56
C GLY A 151 31.65 -22.79 -2.42
N THR A 152 30.98 -22.05 -1.53
CA THR A 152 31.69 -21.41 -0.39
C THR A 152 32.25 -22.45 0.56
N PHE A 153 31.55 -23.56 0.79
CA PHE A 153 32.03 -24.68 1.61
C PHE A 153 33.27 -25.32 0.99
N VAL A 154 33.23 -25.61 -0.31
CA VAL A 154 34.35 -26.23 -1.04
C VAL A 154 35.59 -25.32 -1.01
N PHE A 155 35.42 -24.02 -1.28
CA PHE A 155 36.54 -23.07 -1.26
C PHE A 155 37.10 -22.86 0.15
N THR A 156 36.27 -22.86 1.20
CA THR A 156 36.76 -22.76 2.58
C THR A 156 37.58 -23.98 2.98
N PHE A 157 37.09 -25.18 2.69
CA PHE A 157 37.85 -26.41 3.01
C PHE A 157 39.11 -26.56 2.17
N ALA A 158 39.04 -26.21 0.88
CA ALA A 158 40.23 -26.23 0.01
C ALA A 158 41.28 -25.21 0.50
N GLY A 159 40.87 -24.02 0.92
CA GLY A 159 41.75 -23.00 1.48
C GLY A 159 42.42 -23.46 2.77
N ILE A 160 41.68 -24.05 3.69
CA ILE A 160 42.24 -24.63 4.94
C ILE A 160 43.23 -25.76 4.64
N ALA A 161 42.89 -26.65 3.72
CA ALA A 161 43.78 -27.76 3.32
C ALA A 161 45.09 -27.26 2.71
N MET A 162 45.05 -26.25 1.83
CA MET A 162 46.23 -25.61 1.27
C MET A 162 47.11 -24.94 2.33
N MET A 163 46.51 -24.25 3.29
CA MET A 163 47.29 -23.64 4.40
C MET A 163 47.95 -24.71 5.26
N ALA A 164 47.27 -25.78 5.60
CA ALA A 164 47.84 -26.90 6.34
C ALA A 164 49.02 -27.56 5.59
N ALA A 165 48.87 -27.79 4.29
CA ALA A 165 49.94 -28.35 3.45
C ALA A 165 51.16 -27.42 3.39
N ALA A 166 50.94 -26.11 3.26
CA ALA A 166 52.03 -25.12 3.25
C ALA A 166 52.81 -25.11 4.59
N VAL A 167 52.12 -25.21 5.71
CA VAL A 167 52.77 -25.29 7.04
C VAL A 167 53.56 -26.56 7.20
N ILE A 168 53.05 -27.71 6.77
CA ILE A 168 53.76 -28.99 6.80
C ILE A 168 55.04 -28.95 5.94
N LEU A 169 54.94 -28.39 4.71
CA LEU A 169 56.07 -28.21 3.82
C LEU A 169 57.14 -27.29 4.43
N LEU A 170 56.78 -26.22 5.12
CA LEU A 170 57.69 -25.32 5.80
C LEU A 170 58.40 -26.00 6.95
N ILE A 171 57.72 -26.80 7.75
CA ILE A 171 58.31 -27.54 8.87
C ILE A 171 59.29 -28.62 8.37
N THR A 172 58.89 -29.37 7.32
CA THR A 172 59.72 -30.42 6.75
C THR A 172 60.95 -29.85 6.02
N SER A 173 60.82 -28.70 5.36
CA SER A 173 61.93 -28.02 4.70
C SER A 173 62.95 -27.45 5.71
N LYS A 174 62.53 -26.99 6.88
CA LYS A 174 63.41 -26.55 7.98
C LYS A 174 64.15 -27.70 8.62
N LYS A 175 63.54 -28.88 8.80
CA LYS A 175 64.20 -30.07 9.31
C LYS A 175 65.31 -30.55 8.40
N LYS A 176 65.12 -30.56 7.07
CA LYS A 176 66.13 -30.95 6.08
C LYS A 176 67.34 -29.99 5.98
N LYS A 177 67.26 -28.77 6.51
CA LYS A 177 68.36 -27.82 6.54
C LYS A 177 69.11 -27.82 7.86
N ALA A 178 68.65 -28.58 8.85
CA ALA A 178 69.28 -28.70 10.18
C ALA A 178 70.08 -30.03 10.40
N GLU A 179 70.05 -30.89 9.38
CA GLU A 179 70.97 -32.06 9.22
C GLU A 179 72.08 -31.70 8.21
#